data_15651c74d0d35e889ae39f8f6c787997
#
_entry.id   15651c74d0d35e889ae39f8f6c787997
#
_cell.length_a   1.000
_cell.length_b   1.000
_cell.length_c   1.000
_cell.angle_alpha   90.00
_cell.angle_beta   90.00
_cell.angle_gamma   90.00
#
_symmetry.space_group_name_H-M   'P 1'
#
loop_
_entity.id
_entity.type
_entity.pdbx_description
1 polymer ?
#
loop_
_entity_poly.entity_id
_entity_poly.type
_entity_poly.pdbx_seq_one_letter_code
_entity_poly.pdbx_strand_id
1 'polypeptide(L)'
;MISAALLWCLSAAAYAGNAVENPDSLALVNAEWNWKSIGKGGEAGSAKVKMFGSDQTISAVKYPAARFKTKILHCPGDESSTTDMLASRHGYTVGVNGSYFNMRTLEPCTFFAMNKSVISLTPKSEGFRTNGLLAFKKKNGREMEVLYCDSTKFDQYRKNYNMVIASGPVLIKDGDTGTFAQDKYFTEKRHPRTVVGQDAKGNYWFIVIDGRFPGVADGATIPETAAIARYFGLKDAINFDGGGSSTLWTEATGVINYPCDNKKYDHVGCRRVPNVIVAK
;
A
#
# COMPACT_ATOMS: atom_id res chain seq x y z
N MET A 1 -4.10 22.84 35.14
CA MET A 1 -3.80 22.61 33.70
C MET A 1 -4.46 21.30 33.32
N ILE A 2 -5.61 21.37 32.63
CA ILE A 2 -6.47 20.23 32.32
C ILE A 2 -6.04 19.74 30.93
N SER A 3 -5.53 18.51 30.91
CA SER A 3 -5.16 17.82 29.65
C SER A 3 -6.43 17.49 28.89
N ALA A 4 -6.62 18.14 27.74
CA ALA A 4 -7.72 17.83 26.81
C ALA A 4 -7.37 16.55 26.04
N ALA A 5 -7.86 15.42 26.51
CA ALA A 5 -7.94 14.21 25.72
C ALA A 5 -8.98 14.43 24.62
N LEU A 6 -8.55 14.65 23.36
CA LEU A 6 -9.44 14.65 22.22
C LEU A 6 -9.94 13.23 22.01
N LEU A 7 -11.16 12.98 22.46
CA LEU A 7 -11.94 11.81 22.06
C LEU A 7 -12.19 11.90 20.56
N TRP A 8 -11.52 11.06 19.80
CA TRP A 8 -11.86 10.81 18.41
C TRP A 8 -13.14 9.97 18.35
N CYS A 9 -14.28 10.65 18.23
CA CYS A 9 -15.50 10.01 17.78
C CYS A 9 -15.34 9.69 16.30
N LEU A 10 -14.94 8.45 15.99
CA LEU A 10 -15.23 7.84 14.69
C LEU A 10 -16.74 7.79 14.56
N SER A 11 -17.32 8.74 13.81
CA SER A 11 -18.71 8.66 13.39
C SER A 11 -18.82 7.44 12.46
N ALA A 12 -19.19 6.31 13.02
CA ALA A 12 -19.71 5.16 12.30
C ALA A 12 -21.05 5.57 11.70
N ALA A 13 -21.04 6.22 10.54
CA ALA A 13 -22.22 6.43 9.74
C ALA A 13 -22.62 5.10 9.10
N ALA A 14 -23.57 4.44 9.74
CA ALA A 14 -24.57 3.53 9.22
C ALA A 14 -24.26 2.82 7.87
N TYR A 15 -23.64 1.65 7.96
CA TYR A 15 -24.05 0.52 7.14
C TYR A 15 -24.90 -0.39 8.05
N ALA A 16 -26.21 -0.15 8.05
CA ALA A 16 -27.19 -0.94 8.78
C ALA A 16 -27.45 -2.26 8.04
N GLY A 17 -26.68 -3.25 8.36
CA GLY A 17 -26.97 -4.67 8.18
C GLY A 17 -26.29 -5.35 9.35
N ASN A 18 -26.98 -6.21 10.08
CA ASN A 18 -26.54 -6.94 11.27
C ASN A 18 -25.13 -7.54 11.10
N ALA A 19 -24.09 -6.71 11.15
CA ALA A 19 -22.72 -7.14 11.24
C ALA A 19 -22.50 -7.53 12.72
N VAL A 20 -22.44 -8.80 13.02
CA VAL A 20 -21.71 -9.30 14.19
C VAL A 20 -20.38 -8.55 14.17
N GLU A 21 -20.09 -7.76 15.22
CA GLU A 21 -18.83 -7.03 15.32
C GLU A 21 -17.70 -8.04 15.17
N ASN A 22 -16.99 -7.95 14.05
CA ASN A 22 -15.90 -8.89 13.76
C ASN A 22 -14.76 -8.62 14.77
N PRO A 23 -14.35 -9.62 15.57
CA PRO A 23 -13.31 -9.43 16.59
C PRO A 23 -12.01 -8.82 16.06
N ASP A 24 -11.62 -9.17 14.82
CA ASP A 24 -10.40 -8.63 14.19
C ASP A 24 -10.56 -7.15 13.84
N SER A 25 -11.75 -6.73 13.40
CA SER A 25 -12.05 -5.32 13.15
C SER A 25 -11.96 -4.51 14.45
N LEU A 26 -12.55 -5.01 15.52
CA LEU A 26 -12.48 -4.39 16.84
C LEU A 26 -11.05 -4.33 17.38
N ALA A 27 -10.27 -5.39 17.21
CA ALA A 27 -8.87 -5.43 17.60
C ALA A 27 -8.06 -4.33 16.90
N LEU A 28 -8.28 -4.12 15.58
CA LEU A 28 -7.58 -3.07 14.83
C LEU A 28 -8.00 -1.66 15.23
N VAL A 29 -9.31 -1.44 15.45
CA VAL A 29 -9.85 -0.14 15.87
C VAL A 29 -9.38 0.25 17.27
N ASN A 30 -9.34 -0.72 18.19
CA ASN A 30 -8.93 -0.52 19.59
C ASN A 30 -7.42 -0.63 19.80
N ALA A 31 -6.62 -0.92 18.77
CA ALA A 31 -5.18 -0.99 18.87
C ALA A 31 -4.58 0.37 19.30
N GLU A 32 -3.46 0.31 20.03
CA GLU A 32 -2.72 1.51 20.44
C GLU A 32 -1.90 2.04 19.25
N TRP A 33 -2.50 2.92 18.48
CA TRP A 33 -1.86 3.56 17.33
C TRP A 33 -0.99 4.73 17.78
N ASN A 34 0.27 4.74 17.36
CA ASN A 34 1.19 5.86 17.53
C ASN A 34 1.11 6.81 16.32
N TRP A 35 -0.01 7.53 16.19
CA TRP A 35 -0.21 8.48 15.09
C TRP A 35 0.60 9.76 15.30
N LYS A 36 1.31 10.18 14.25
CA LYS A 36 2.07 11.44 14.18
C LYS A 36 1.67 12.22 12.95
N SER A 37 1.58 13.54 13.09
CA SER A 37 1.33 14.41 11.93
C SER A 37 2.52 14.43 10.98
N ILE A 38 2.24 14.37 9.69
CA ILE A 38 3.21 14.57 8.60
C ILE A 38 2.95 15.88 7.85
N GLY A 39 2.19 16.79 8.43
CA GLY A 39 1.81 18.07 7.83
C GLY A 39 0.63 17.96 6.85
N LYS A 40 0.11 19.10 6.44
CA LYS A 40 -0.99 19.23 5.45
C LYS A 40 -2.24 18.39 5.75
N GLY A 41 -2.46 18.01 7.02
CA GLY A 41 -3.54 17.13 7.44
C GLY A 41 -3.30 15.64 7.18
N GLY A 42 -2.08 15.27 6.84
CA GLY A 42 -1.65 13.88 6.75
C GLY A 42 -1.15 13.35 8.10
N GLU A 43 -1.25 12.06 8.29
CA GLU A 43 -0.84 11.34 9.50
C GLU A 43 -0.16 10.03 9.13
N ALA A 44 0.82 9.63 9.96
CA ALA A 44 1.53 8.36 9.87
C ALA A 44 1.50 7.68 11.23
N GLY A 45 1.30 6.37 11.27
CA GLY A 45 1.27 5.63 12.52
C GLY A 45 1.54 4.15 12.35
N SER A 46 1.83 3.49 13.46
CA SER A 46 1.95 2.04 13.53
C SER A 46 1.30 1.49 14.79
N ALA A 47 0.87 0.25 14.73
CA ALA A 47 0.33 -0.49 15.86
C ALA A 47 0.71 -1.96 15.79
N LYS A 48 0.83 -2.58 16.97
CA LYS A 48 0.86 -4.03 17.13
C LYS A 48 -0.53 -4.49 17.51
N VAL A 49 -1.02 -5.52 16.85
CA VAL A 49 -2.38 -6.01 17.07
C VAL A 49 -2.44 -7.53 16.87
N LYS A 50 -3.21 -8.21 17.71
CA LYS A 50 -3.49 -9.61 17.52
C LYS A 50 -4.80 -9.77 16.76
N MET A 51 -4.73 -10.33 15.55
CA MET A 51 -5.87 -10.56 14.68
C MET A 51 -5.62 -11.75 13.75
N PHE A 52 -6.68 -12.36 13.26
CA PHE A 52 -6.62 -13.60 12.47
C PHE A 52 -5.85 -14.74 13.18
N GLY A 53 -5.91 -14.78 14.52
CA GLY A 53 -5.17 -15.74 15.34
C GLY A 53 -3.64 -15.60 15.28
N SER A 54 -3.10 -14.41 14.93
CA SER A 54 -1.66 -14.16 14.78
C SER A 54 -1.26 -12.77 15.23
N ASP A 55 0.04 -12.57 15.45
CA ASP A 55 0.60 -11.29 15.80
C ASP A 55 0.88 -10.48 14.55
N GLN A 56 0.37 -9.25 14.51
CA GLN A 56 0.50 -8.34 13.39
C GLN A 56 1.18 -7.05 13.83
N THR A 57 2.07 -6.54 13.00
CA THR A 57 2.57 -5.16 13.06
C THR A 57 2.13 -4.46 11.80
N ILE A 58 1.34 -3.40 11.94
CA ILE A 58 0.76 -2.67 10.81
C ILE A 58 1.17 -1.21 10.90
N SER A 59 1.70 -0.69 9.80
CA SER A 59 2.06 0.71 9.63
C SER A 59 1.20 1.34 8.55
N ALA A 60 0.71 2.54 8.79
CA ALA A 60 -0.17 3.22 7.85
C ALA A 60 0.16 4.72 7.75
N VAL A 61 0.00 5.25 6.54
CA VAL A 61 -0.02 6.68 6.25
C VAL A 61 -1.34 7.00 5.57
N LYS A 62 -2.01 8.05 6.03
CA LYS A 62 -3.15 8.63 5.31
C LYS A 62 -2.93 10.12 5.09
N TYR A 63 -3.40 10.63 3.96
CA TYR A 63 -3.33 12.05 3.65
C TYR A 63 -4.46 12.49 2.69
N PRO A 64 -4.96 13.72 2.84
CA PRO A 64 -5.95 14.28 1.92
C PRO A 64 -5.35 14.43 0.51
N ALA A 65 -5.90 13.72 -0.49
CA ALA A 65 -5.41 13.76 -1.87
C ALA A 65 -5.38 15.18 -2.46
N ALA A 66 -6.29 16.05 -2.01
CA ALA A 66 -6.36 17.43 -2.45
C ALA A 66 -5.18 18.30 -2.00
N ARG A 67 -4.48 17.91 -0.93
CA ARG A 67 -3.40 18.70 -0.33
C ARG A 67 -2.00 18.18 -0.65
N PHE A 68 -1.90 17.00 -1.25
CA PHE A 68 -0.63 16.36 -1.61
C PHE A 68 -0.52 16.20 -3.13
N LYS A 69 0.72 16.14 -3.60
CA LYS A 69 1.07 15.72 -4.96
C LYS A 69 1.60 14.30 -4.90
N THR A 70 0.83 13.35 -5.41
CA THR A 70 1.21 11.93 -5.45
C THR A 70 1.83 11.57 -6.79
N LYS A 71 2.87 10.76 -6.80
CA LYS A 71 3.53 10.29 -8.03
C LYS A 71 4.00 8.84 -7.89
N ILE A 72 4.16 8.19 -9.03
CA ILE A 72 4.96 6.99 -9.16
C ILE A 72 6.33 7.43 -9.67
N LEU A 73 7.40 7.11 -8.96
CA LEU A 73 8.77 7.30 -9.44
C LEU A 73 9.27 6.00 -10.05
N HIS A 74 9.98 6.12 -11.16
CA HIS A 74 10.67 5.03 -11.84
C HIS A 74 12.17 5.29 -11.78
N CYS A 75 12.89 4.39 -11.13
CA CYS A 75 14.32 4.44 -10.90
C CYS A 75 14.90 3.02 -11.09
N PRO A 76 15.01 2.54 -12.35
CA PRO A 76 15.42 1.16 -12.64
C PRO A 76 16.92 0.95 -12.51
N GLY A 77 17.34 -0.31 -12.54
CA GLY A 77 18.75 -0.70 -12.62
C GLY A 77 19.62 0.01 -11.56
N ASP A 78 20.65 0.70 -12.00
CA ASP A 78 21.59 1.39 -11.11
C ASP A 78 20.99 2.60 -10.38
N GLU A 79 19.92 3.20 -10.91
CA GLU A 79 19.19 4.29 -10.25
C GLU A 79 18.30 3.80 -9.11
N SER A 80 18.02 2.48 -9.05
CA SER A 80 17.23 1.89 -7.98
C SER A 80 17.91 2.12 -6.63
N SER A 81 17.09 2.23 -5.59
CA SER A 81 17.55 2.37 -4.21
C SER A 81 16.43 1.92 -3.26
N THR A 82 16.65 2.08 -1.97
CA THR A 82 15.59 1.82 -0.98
C THR A 82 14.50 2.88 -1.06
N THR A 83 13.29 2.53 -0.64
CA THR A 83 12.11 3.42 -0.74
C THR A 83 12.33 4.77 -0.07
N ASP A 84 12.92 4.79 1.12
CA ASP A 84 13.27 5.98 1.88
C ASP A 84 14.26 6.88 1.12
N MET A 85 15.31 6.29 0.55
CA MET A 85 16.30 7.03 -0.24
C MET A 85 15.70 7.57 -1.54
N LEU A 86 14.85 6.80 -2.23
CA LEU A 86 14.19 7.25 -3.45
C LEU A 86 13.23 8.42 -3.15
N ALA A 87 12.44 8.31 -2.08
CA ALA A 87 11.53 9.38 -1.70
C ALA A 87 12.27 10.65 -1.26
N SER A 88 13.25 10.52 -0.36
CA SER A 88 13.98 11.67 0.22
C SER A 88 14.81 12.42 -0.82
N ARG A 89 15.61 11.71 -1.65
CA ARG A 89 16.46 12.39 -2.67
C ARG A 89 15.66 13.14 -3.74
N HIS A 90 14.39 12.79 -3.95
CA HIS A 90 13.48 13.49 -4.86
C HIS A 90 12.58 14.51 -4.15
N GLY A 91 12.83 14.78 -2.86
CA GLY A 91 12.12 15.80 -2.08
C GLY A 91 10.65 15.48 -1.83
N TYR A 92 10.33 14.22 -1.57
CA TYR A 92 9.02 13.78 -1.13
C TYR A 92 8.98 13.56 0.37
N THR A 93 7.81 13.72 0.97
CA THR A 93 7.60 13.59 2.42
C THR A 93 7.03 12.24 2.83
N VAL A 94 6.52 11.48 1.86
CA VAL A 94 5.97 10.12 2.05
C VAL A 94 6.45 9.23 0.92
N GLY A 95 6.79 7.98 1.22
CA GLY A 95 7.14 6.96 0.24
C GLY A 95 6.71 5.56 0.67
N VAL A 96 6.21 4.80 -0.29
CA VAL A 96 5.93 3.36 -0.16
C VAL A 96 6.48 2.65 -1.39
N ASN A 97 6.94 1.41 -1.25
CA ASN A 97 7.45 0.62 -2.39
C ASN A 97 6.36 0.42 -3.46
N GLY A 98 6.80 0.23 -4.68
CA GLY A 98 5.94 0.07 -5.84
C GLY A 98 5.61 -1.39 -6.19
N SER A 99 5.42 -1.64 -7.48
CA SER A 99 4.98 -2.92 -8.01
C SER A 99 6.14 -3.91 -8.22
N TYR A 100 5.78 -5.11 -8.67
CA TYR A 100 6.68 -6.24 -8.86
C TYR A 100 7.78 -5.96 -9.87
N PHE A 101 8.95 -6.53 -9.63
CA PHE A 101 10.14 -6.34 -10.44
C PHE A 101 11.02 -7.60 -10.47
N ASN A 102 11.92 -7.65 -11.43
CA ASN A 102 12.93 -8.67 -11.51
C ASN A 102 14.06 -8.36 -10.52
N MET A 103 14.24 -9.22 -9.52
CA MET A 103 15.23 -9.06 -8.46
C MET A 103 16.70 -8.98 -8.96
N ARG A 104 16.99 -9.55 -10.14
CA ARG A 104 18.36 -9.57 -10.69
C ARG A 104 18.66 -8.32 -11.51
N THR A 105 17.71 -7.85 -12.30
CA THR A 105 17.91 -6.69 -13.19
C THR A 105 17.43 -5.39 -12.58
N LEU A 106 16.62 -5.44 -11.51
CA LEU A 106 15.94 -4.32 -10.90
C LEU A 106 15.05 -3.53 -11.89
N GLU A 107 14.49 -4.25 -12.88
CA GLU A 107 13.54 -3.71 -13.84
C GLU A 107 12.10 -4.08 -13.47
N PRO A 108 11.12 -3.18 -13.64
CA PRO A 108 9.71 -3.53 -13.45
C PRO A 108 9.31 -4.70 -14.34
N CYS A 109 8.55 -5.65 -13.81
CA CYS A 109 8.04 -6.80 -14.56
C CYS A 109 6.50 -6.80 -14.67
N THR A 110 5.88 -5.64 -14.52
CA THR A 110 4.44 -5.43 -14.68
C THR A 110 4.19 -4.27 -15.62
N PHE A 111 3.00 -4.19 -16.22
CA PHE A 111 2.65 -3.05 -17.06
C PHE A 111 2.82 -1.74 -16.28
N PHE A 112 3.62 -0.87 -16.84
CA PHE A 112 3.86 0.45 -16.29
C PHE A 112 3.99 1.46 -17.42
N ALA A 113 3.22 2.54 -17.33
CA ALA A 113 3.29 3.63 -18.29
C ALA A 113 3.21 4.99 -17.59
N MET A 114 3.97 5.95 -18.09
CA MET A 114 4.00 7.34 -17.61
C MET A 114 4.07 8.29 -18.80
N ASN A 115 3.38 9.41 -18.71
CA ASN A 115 3.37 10.45 -19.75
C ASN A 115 3.11 9.87 -21.16
N LYS A 116 2.18 8.91 -21.25
CA LYS A 116 1.80 8.17 -22.48
C LYS A 116 2.86 7.19 -23.02
N SER A 117 4.01 7.08 -22.39
CA SER A 117 5.06 6.12 -22.77
C SER A 117 4.97 4.86 -21.93
N VAL A 118 5.04 3.69 -22.57
CA VAL A 118 5.14 2.39 -21.89
C VAL A 118 6.57 2.19 -21.42
N ILE A 119 6.74 1.87 -20.15
CA ILE A 119 8.03 1.57 -19.51
C ILE A 119 8.25 0.05 -19.49
N SER A 120 7.23 -0.70 -19.09
CA SER A 120 7.28 -2.17 -19.04
C SER A 120 5.94 -2.80 -19.34
N LEU A 121 5.94 -4.08 -19.66
CA LEU A 121 4.74 -4.90 -19.92
C LEU A 121 4.70 -6.06 -18.93
N THR A 122 3.50 -6.56 -18.63
CA THR A 122 3.30 -7.75 -17.82
C THR A 122 3.45 -9.01 -18.65
N PRO A 123 4.45 -9.88 -18.39
CA PRO A 123 4.51 -11.20 -19.04
C PRO A 123 3.42 -12.11 -18.49
N LYS A 124 3.04 -13.14 -19.26
CA LYS A 124 1.98 -14.09 -18.87
C LYS A 124 2.24 -14.75 -17.52
N SER A 125 3.50 -15.00 -17.18
CA SER A 125 3.91 -15.58 -15.89
C SER A 125 3.56 -14.71 -14.68
N GLU A 126 3.37 -13.41 -14.83
CA GLU A 126 3.02 -12.48 -13.76
C GLU A 126 1.50 -12.21 -13.66
N GLY A 127 0.72 -12.74 -14.61
CA GLY A 127 -0.73 -12.47 -14.71
C GLY A 127 -1.54 -12.90 -13.49
N PHE A 128 -1.09 -13.94 -12.77
CA PHE A 128 -1.81 -14.48 -11.61
C PHE A 128 -1.88 -13.50 -10.43
N ARG A 129 -0.92 -12.57 -10.34
CA ARG A 129 -0.81 -11.59 -9.25
C ARG A 129 -0.97 -10.14 -9.69
N THR A 130 -1.25 -9.88 -10.97
CA THR A 130 -1.33 -8.52 -11.53
C THR A 130 -2.69 -8.26 -12.19
N ASN A 131 -3.77 -8.58 -11.47
CA ASN A 131 -5.13 -8.36 -11.97
C ASN A 131 -5.63 -6.92 -11.82
N GLY A 132 -4.81 -6.01 -11.29
CA GLY A 132 -5.19 -4.64 -11.00
C GLY A 132 -4.26 -3.59 -11.59
N LEU A 133 -4.77 -2.36 -11.63
CA LEU A 133 -4.05 -1.15 -12.01
C LEU A 133 -4.24 -0.09 -10.93
N LEU A 134 -3.17 0.60 -10.57
CA LEU A 134 -3.23 1.91 -9.95
C LEU A 134 -2.98 2.96 -11.02
N ALA A 135 -3.93 3.88 -11.19
CA ALA A 135 -3.90 4.87 -12.25
C ALA A 135 -4.18 6.29 -11.74
N PHE A 136 -3.50 7.27 -12.32
CA PHE A 136 -3.71 8.69 -12.03
C PHE A 136 -3.99 9.45 -13.32
N LYS A 137 -5.16 10.11 -13.42
CA LYS A 137 -5.51 10.91 -14.58
C LYS A 137 -4.65 12.16 -14.70
N LYS A 138 -4.37 12.83 -13.58
CA LYS A 138 -3.65 14.10 -13.55
C LYS A 138 -2.19 13.96 -13.15
N LYS A 139 -1.33 14.82 -13.71
CA LYS A 139 0.12 14.84 -13.42
C LYS A 139 0.47 15.08 -11.95
N ASN A 140 -0.43 15.68 -11.17
CA ASN A 140 -0.26 15.91 -9.75
C ASN A 140 -0.71 14.72 -8.88
N GLY A 141 -1.11 13.57 -9.48
CA GLY A 141 -1.56 12.39 -8.79
C GLY A 141 -2.95 12.50 -8.18
N ARG A 142 -3.75 13.46 -8.62
CA ARG A 142 -5.16 13.52 -8.27
C ARG A 142 -5.97 12.60 -9.18
N GLU A 143 -7.18 12.23 -8.71
CA GLU A 143 -8.05 11.29 -9.39
C GLU A 143 -7.35 9.92 -9.55
N MET A 144 -6.95 9.37 -8.39
CA MET A 144 -6.47 7.99 -8.31
C MET A 144 -7.63 7.04 -8.57
N GLU A 145 -7.38 6.06 -9.41
CA GLU A 145 -8.31 4.98 -9.70
C GLU A 145 -7.63 3.63 -9.48
N VAL A 146 -8.33 2.72 -8.83
CA VAL A 146 -8.01 1.30 -8.80
C VAL A 146 -8.93 0.61 -9.80
N LEU A 147 -8.36 -0.09 -10.77
CA LEU A 147 -9.08 -0.73 -11.85
C LEU A 147 -8.69 -2.21 -11.94
N TYR A 148 -9.60 -3.04 -12.45
CA TYR A 148 -9.19 -4.36 -12.91
C TYR A 148 -8.39 -4.26 -14.22
N CYS A 149 -7.29 -4.99 -14.28
CA CYS A 149 -6.36 -4.96 -15.41
C CYS A 149 -6.86 -5.86 -16.54
N ASP A 150 -7.01 -5.27 -17.72
CA ASP A 150 -7.24 -5.99 -18.97
C ASP A 150 -6.02 -5.74 -19.87
N SER A 151 -5.20 -6.78 -20.07
CA SER A 151 -3.96 -6.68 -20.85
C SER A 151 -4.18 -6.30 -22.32
N THR A 152 -5.38 -6.50 -22.85
CA THR A 152 -5.73 -6.09 -24.21
C THR A 152 -5.92 -4.57 -24.35
N LYS A 153 -6.03 -3.86 -23.20
CA LYS A 153 -6.29 -2.41 -23.12
C LYS A 153 -5.09 -1.57 -22.70
N PHE A 154 -3.88 -2.12 -22.65
CA PHE A 154 -2.69 -1.37 -22.24
C PHE A 154 -2.49 -0.08 -23.04
N ASP A 155 -2.76 -0.10 -24.34
CA ASP A 155 -2.68 1.11 -25.19
C ASP A 155 -3.72 2.19 -24.79
N GLN A 156 -4.91 1.78 -24.37
CA GLN A 156 -5.94 2.71 -23.87
C GLN A 156 -5.53 3.27 -22.53
N TYR A 157 -5.02 2.46 -21.60
CA TYR A 157 -4.60 2.91 -20.28
C TYR A 157 -3.49 3.97 -20.39
N ARG A 158 -2.41 3.73 -21.16
CA ARG A 158 -1.34 4.71 -21.34
C ARG A 158 -1.79 6.02 -21.98
N LYS A 159 -2.85 6.01 -22.80
CA LYS A 159 -3.43 7.22 -23.41
C LYS A 159 -4.30 8.00 -22.45
N ASN A 160 -5.08 7.29 -21.61
CA ASN A 160 -6.10 7.89 -20.74
C ASN A 160 -5.54 8.38 -19.40
N TYR A 161 -4.43 7.79 -18.95
CA TYR A 161 -3.83 8.11 -17.66
C TYR A 161 -2.45 8.73 -17.82
N ASN A 162 -2.12 9.66 -16.92
CA ASN A 162 -0.79 10.25 -16.88
C ASN A 162 0.26 9.30 -16.31
N MET A 163 -0.15 8.52 -15.29
CA MET A 163 0.64 7.46 -14.68
C MET A 163 -0.28 6.26 -14.45
N VAL A 164 0.16 5.08 -14.82
CA VAL A 164 -0.55 3.83 -14.57
C VAL A 164 0.44 2.70 -14.38
N ILE A 165 0.23 1.90 -13.34
CA ILE A 165 1.08 0.76 -13.00
C ILE A 165 0.22 -0.44 -12.63
N ALA A 166 0.51 -1.60 -13.22
CA ALA A 166 -0.14 -2.84 -12.87
C ALA A 166 0.46 -3.43 -11.59
N SER A 167 -0.40 -3.91 -10.75
CA SER A 167 -0.08 -4.64 -9.52
C SER A 167 -1.26 -5.53 -9.15
N GLY A 168 -1.31 -6.02 -7.93
CA GLY A 168 -2.47 -6.78 -7.51
C GLY A 168 -2.20 -7.81 -6.43
N PRO A 169 -3.26 -8.51 -6.06
CA PRO A 169 -4.61 -8.35 -6.59
C PRO A 169 -5.30 -7.04 -6.17
N VAL A 170 -6.37 -6.67 -6.87
CA VAL A 170 -7.33 -5.69 -6.37
C VAL A 170 -7.95 -6.26 -5.10
N LEU A 171 -7.79 -5.56 -3.99
CA LEU A 171 -8.27 -5.99 -2.68
C LEU A 171 -9.70 -5.55 -2.43
N ILE A 172 -10.00 -4.30 -2.77
CA ILE A 172 -11.31 -3.67 -2.64
C ILE A 172 -11.56 -2.83 -3.89
N LYS A 173 -12.77 -2.92 -4.41
CA LYS A 173 -13.26 -2.10 -5.51
C LYS A 173 -14.68 -1.62 -5.22
N ASP A 174 -14.86 -0.29 -5.17
CA ASP A 174 -16.15 0.36 -4.87
C ASP A 174 -16.80 -0.12 -3.55
N GLY A 175 -15.97 -0.52 -2.56
CA GLY A 175 -16.37 -1.04 -1.26
C GLY A 175 -16.51 -2.57 -1.20
N ASP A 176 -16.50 -3.26 -2.33
CA ASP A 176 -16.59 -4.71 -2.40
C ASP A 176 -15.22 -5.37 -2.38
N THR A 177 -15.12 -6.50 -1.68
CA THR A 177 -13.89 -7.31 -1.65
C THR A 177 -13.64 -7.94 -3.02
N GLY A 178 -12.41 -7.83 -3.51
CA GLY A 178 -11.98 -8.41 -4.77
C GLY A 178 -11.98 -9.93 -4.78
N THR A 179 -11.84 -10.49 -5.98
CA THR A 179 -11.66 -11.94 -6.18
C THR A 179 -10.18 -12.25 -6.28
N PHE A 180 -9.74 -13.31 -5.61
CA PHE A 180 -8.33 -13.68 -5.57
C PHE A 180 -8.09 -15.02 -6.23
N ALA A 181 -6.98 -15.14 -6.96
CA ALA A 181 -6.55 -16.41 -7.50
C ALA A 181 -6.24 -17.39 -6.35
N GLN A 182 -6.56 -18.65 -6.55
CA GLN A 182 -6.15 -19.71 -5.62
C GLN A 182 -4.68 -20.04 -5.87
N ASP A 183 -3.82 -19.58 -4.98
CA ASP A 183 -2.39 -19.85 -5.03
C ASP A 183 -1.85 -19.99 -3.60
N LYS A 184 -1.29 -21.17 -3.29
CA LYS A 184 -0.83 -21.52 -1.94
C LYS A 184 0.29 -20.61 -1.43
N TYR A 185 1.15 -20.12 -2.31
CA TYR A 185 2.30 -19.33 -1.91
C TYR A 185 2.00 -17.85 -1.89
N PHE A 186 1.26 -17.36 -2.86
CA PHE A 186 1.00 -15.94 -2.98
C PHE A 186 -0.25 -15.50 -2.21
N THR A 187 -1.36 -16.23 -2.37
CA THR A 187 -2.66 -15.83 -1.81
C THR A 187 -2.87 -16.34 -0.38
N GLU A 188 -2.53 -17.60 -0.12
CA GLU A 188 -2.89 -18.28 1.14
C GLU A 188 -1.80 -18.22 2.20
N LYS A 189 -0.54 -17.97 1.83
CA LYS A 189 0.57 -17.86 2.77
C LYS A 189 0.71 -16.42 3.29
N ARG A 190 0.99 -16.29 4.58
CA ARG A 190 1.30 -15.00 5.21
C ARG A 190 2.64 -14.48 4.77
N HIS A 191 2.67 -13.22 4.36
CA HIS A 191 3.84 -12.47 3.95
C HIS A 191 3.73 -11.01 4.40
N PRO A 192 4.82 -10.23 4.46
CA PRO A 192 4.72 -8.78 4.45
C PRO A 192 3.92 -8.33 3.22
N ARG A 193 3.03 -7.35 3.41
CA ARG A 193 2.15 -6.84 2.35
C ARG A 193 2.20 -5.33 2.29
N THR A 194 1.98 -4.81 1.09
CA THR A 194 1.91 -3.38 0.81
C THR A 194 0.59 -3.08 0.13
N VAL A 195 -0.15 -2.11 0.65
CA VAL A 195 -1.46 -1.71 0.14
C VAL A 195 -1.45 -0.23 -0.19
N VAL A 196 -2.01 0.10 -1.34
CA VAL A 196 -2.33 1.48 -1.73
C VAL A 196 -3.81 1.55 -2.00
N GLY A 197 -4.46 2.59 -1.48
CA GLY A 197 -5.90 2.73 -1.63
C GLY A 197 -6.40 4.13 -1.34
N GLN A 198 -7.72 4.27 -1.40
CA GLN A 198 -8.42 5.49 -1.05
C GLN A 198 -9.68 5.19 -0.25
N ASP A 199 -10.03 6.11 0.66
CA ASP A 199 -11.29 6.08 1.37
C ASP A 199 -12.37 6.92 0.69
N ALA A 200 -13.60 6.80 1.17
CA ALA A 200 -14.74 7.57 0.66
C ALA A 200 -14.64 9.08 0.97
N LYS A 201 -13.74 9.50 1.88
CA LYS A 201 -13.51 10.89 2.27
C LYS A 201 -12.48 11.60 1.38
N GLY A 202 -11.89 10.89 0.42
CA GLY A 202 -10.88 11.42 -0.50
C GLY A 202 -9.47 11.46 0.09
N ASN A 203 -9.17 10.65 1.10
CA ASN A 203 -7.82 10.43 1.56
C ASN A 203 -7.20 9.27 0.77
N TYR A 204 -5.90 9.40 0.48
CA TYR A 204 -5.08 8.29 0.02
C TYR A 204 -4.42 7.62 1.21
N TRP A 205 -4.26 6.32 1.11
CA TRP A 205 -3.73 5.46 2.15
C TRP A 205 -2.60 4.60 1.61
N PHE A 206 -1.50 4.55 2.35
CA PHE A 206 -0.44 3.57 2.19
C PHE A 206 -0.40 2.73 3.47
N ILE A 207 -0.51 1.41 3.34
CA ILE A 207 -0.52 0.50 4.48
C ILE A 207 0.53 -0.58 4.21
N VAL A 208 1.39 -0.81 5.18
CA VAL A 208 2.32 -1.95 5.19
C VAL A 208 1.99 -2.84 6.37
N ILE A 209 1.85 -4.13 6.10
CA ILE A 209 1.71 -5.18 7.09
C ILE A 209 3.06 -5.88 7.13
N ASP A 210 3.77 -5.81 8.25
CA ASP A 210 5.05 -6.49 8.41
C ASP A 210 4.86 -8.00 8.50
N GLY A 211 5.91 -8.76 8.26
CA GLY A 211 5.82 -10.21 8.30
C GLY A 211 7.18 -10.90 8.30
N ARG A 212 7.18 -12.23 8.40
CA ARG A 212 8.38 -13.09 8.51
C ARG A 212 9.11 -12.95 9.85
N PHE A 213 8.42 -12.45 10.88
CA PHE A 213 8.91 -12.38 12.26
C PHE A 213 7.91 -13.09 13.17
N PRO A 214 7.99 -14.45 13.29
CA PRO A 214 7.02 -15.23 14.03
C PRO A 214 6.85 -14.75 15.47
N GLY A 215 5.60 -14.64 15.92
CA GLY A 215 5.24 -14.18 17.26
C GLY A 215 5.41 -12.67 17.49
N VAL A 216 5.72 -11.89 16.42
CA VAL A 216 5.83 -10.43 16.50
C VAL A 216 5.11 -9.76 15.32
N ALA A 217 5.36 -10.28 14.12
CA ALA A 217 4.76 -9.83 12.86
C ALA A 217 4.74 -11.01 11.90
N ASP A 218 3.66 -11.79 11.92
CA ASP A 218 3.54 -13.00 11.11
C ASP A 218 3.30 -12.68 9.62
N GLY A 219 2.75 -11.51 9.34
CA GLY A 219 2.29 -11.12 8.02
C GLY A 219 0.84 -11.52 7.75
N ALA A 220 0.37 -11.25 6.54
CA ALA A 220 -1.00 -11.50 6.15
C ALA A 220 -1.10 -12.29 4.84
N THR A 221 -2.14 -13.12 4.74
CA THR A 221 -2.62 -13.69 3.48
C THR A 221 -3.26 -12.56 2.65
N ILE A 222 -3.57 -12.80 1.38
CA ILE A 222 -4.28 -11.81 0.56
C ILE A 222 -5.71 -11.54 1.09
N PRO A 223 -6.52 -12.55 1.46
CA PRO A 223 -7.82 -12.29 2.10
C PRO A 223 -7.73 -11.49 3.40
N GLU A 224 -6.77 -11.79 4.28
CA GLU A 224 -6.52 -11.01 5.51
C GLU A 224 -6.10 -9.57 5.18
N THR A 225 -5.27 -9.38 4.15
CA THR A 225 -4.88 -8.04 3.68
C THR A 225 -6.08 -7.22 3.19
N ALA A 226 -7.00 -7.85 2.46
CA ALA A 226 -8.24 -7.22 2.02
C ALA A 226 -9.15 -6.87 3.21
N ALA A 227 -9.25 -7.76 4.21
CA ALA A 227 -10.00 -7.48 5.44
C ALA A 227 -9.40 -6.28 6.20
N ILE A 228 -8.07 -6.23 6.36
CA ILE A 228 -7.38 -5.08 6.98
C ILE A 228 -7.69 -3.78 6.23
N ALA A 229 -7.57 -3.78 4.90
CA ALA A 229 -7.89 -2.61 4.08
C ALA A 229 -9.35 -2.15 4.28
N ARG A 230 -10.28 -3.10 4.39
CA ARG A 230 -11.70 -2.84 4.67
C ARG A 230 -11.91 -2.25 6.07
N TYR A 231 -11.19 -2.74 7.08
CA TYR A 231 -11.29 -2.23 8.46
C TYR A 231 -10.74 -0.80 8.58
N PHE A 232 -9.78 -0.40 7.73
CA PHE A 232 -9.39 1.00 7.57
C PHE A 232 -10.42 1.86 6.83
N GLY A 233 -11.49 1.28 6.33
CA GLY A 233 -12.56 1.99 5.60
C GLY A 233 -12.19 2.35 4.17
N LEU A 234 -11.29 1.61 3.53
CA LEU A 234 -10.95 1.86 2.14
C LEU A 234 -12.11 1.48 1.22
N LYS A 235 -12.39 2.37 0.27
CA LYS A 235 -13.35 2.18 -0.80
C LYS A 235 -12.74 1.44 -2.00
N ASP A 236 -11.49 1.78 -2.32
CA ASP A 236 -10.70 1.13 -3.35
C ASP A 236 -9.31 0.82 -2.78
N ALA A 237 -8.81 -0.38 -3.01
CA ALA A 237 -7.50 -0.81 -2.53
C ALA A 237 -6.87 -1.86 -3.46
N ILE A 238 -5.57 -1.78 -3.62
CA ILE A 238 -4.79 -2.71 -4.43
C ILE A 238 -3.51 -3.10 -3.68
N ASN A 239 -3.15 -4.40 -3.77
CA ASN A 239 -1.89 -4.90 -3.24
C ASN A 239 -0.74 -4.58 -4.18
N PHE A 240 0.39 -4.20 -3.60
CA PHE A 240 1.66 -3.97 -4.28
C PHE A 240 2.70 -5.03 -3.89
N ASP A 241 3.94 -4.90 -4.38
CA ASP A 241 4.98 -5.86 -4.04
C ASP A 241 5.17 -5.93 -2.53
N GLY A 242 5.27 -7.16 -2.06
CA GLY A 242 5.35 -7.50 -0.64
C GLY A 242 6.72 -8.04 -0.25
N GLY A 243 6.73 -8.82 0.82
CA GLY A 243 7.95 -9.47 1.28
C GLY A 243 9.05 -8.48 1.69
N GLY A 244 10.27 -8.68 1.21
CA GLY A 244 11.40 -7.81 1.50
C GLY A 244 11.28 -6.39 0.93
N SER A 245 10.38 -6.17 -0.05
CA SER A 245 10.15 -4.85 -0.65
C SER A 245 9.29 -3.95 0.21
N SER A 246 8.44 -4.52 1.10
CA SER A 246 7.50 -3.77 1.93
C SER A 246 8.20 -2.73 2.78
N THR A 247 8.09 -1.46 2.40
CA THR A 247 8.72 -0.33 3.08
C THR A 247 7.79 0.87 3.03
N LEU A 248 7.51 1.47 4.19
CA LEU A 248 6.75 2.69 4.34
C LEU A 248 7.59 3.73 5.08
N TRP A 249 7.77 4.87 4.48
CA TRP A 249 8.65 5.93 4.97
C TRP A 249 7.95 7.28 4.99
N THR A 250 8.29 8.11 5.96
CA THR A 250 7.99 9.53 5.95
C THR A 250 9.20 10.36 6.33
N GLU A 251 9.29 11.58 5.81
CA GLU A 251 10.35 12.53 6.17
C GLU A 251 10.36 12.84 7.68
N ALA A 252 9.17 12.89 8.29
CA ALA A 252 9.03 13.25 9.71
C ALA A 252 9.48 12.15 10.69
N THR A 253 9.40 10.87 10.29
CA THR A 253 9.61 9.74 11.22
C THR A 253 10.59 8.69 10.72
N GLY A 254 11.09 8.80 9.49
CA GLY A 254 11.91 7.77 8.86
C GLY A 254 11.08 6.58 8.38
N VAL A 255 11.71 5.41 8.27
CA VAL A 255 11.02 4.14 7.98
C VAL A 255 10.18 3.76 9.20
N ILE A 256 8.88 3.61 9.01
CA ILE A 256 7.93 3.39 10.12
C ILE A 256 7.54 1.93 10.33
N ASN A 257 7.69 1.10 9.31
CA ASN A 257 7.50 -0.34 9.41
C ASN A 257 8.83 -1.08 9.68
N TYR A 258 8.82 -2.41 9.73
CA TYR A 258 9.99 -3.26 9.98
C TYR A 258 10.30 -4.10 8.74
N PRO A 259 11.04 -3.55 7.75
CA PRO A 259 11.39 -4.27 6.52
C PRO A 259 12.21 -5.52 6.80
N CYS A 260 11.89 -6.63 6.13
CA CYS A 260 12.45 -7.94 6.49
C CYS A 260 13.61 -8.42 5.61
N ASP A 261 14.18 -7.58 4.75
CA ASP A 261 15.21 -8.03 3.79
C ASP A 261 16.53 -8.38 4.47
N ASN A 262 16.86 -7.71 5.58
CA ASN A 262 18.01 -8.03 6.44
C ASN A 262 17.73 -9.16 7.45
N LYS A 263 16.50 -9.72 7.51
CA LYS A 263 16.04 -10.75 8.46
C LYS A 263 16.07 -10.31 9.93
N LYS A 264 16.08 -9.01 10.21
CA LYS A 264 16.04 -8.44 11.56
C LYS A 264 14.76 -7.62 11.73
N TYR A 265 14.20 -7.64 12.94
CA TYR A 265 13.05 -6.81 13.28
C TYR A 265 13.52 -5.41 13.69
N ASP A 266 13.93 -4.64 12.69
CA ASP A 266 14.42 -3.26 12.82
C ASP A 266 13.92 -2.40 11.66
N HIS A 267 14.24 -1.11 11.64
CA HIS A 267 13.83 -0.17 10.60
C HIS A 267 14.85 -0.02 9.46
N VAL A 268 15.88 -0.89 9.39
CA VAL A 268 17.04 -0.71 8.48
C VAL A 268 17.00 -1.68 7.31
N GLY A 269 16.22 -2.76 7.39
CA GLY A 269 16.19 -3.84 6.40
C GLY A 269 15.48 -3.54 5.09
N CYS A 270 15.62 -2.33 4.54
CA CYS A 270 14.97 -1.94 3.30
C CYS A 270 15.65 -2.55 2.07
N ARG A 271 14.84 -3.05 1.14
CA ARG A 271 15.29 -3.56 -0.15
C ARG A 271 15.39 -2.46 -1.19
N ARG A 272 16.35 -2.55 -2.12
CA ARG A 272 16.37 -1.75 -3.34
C ARG A 272 15.20 -2.11 -4.23
N VAL A 273 14.50 -1.10 -4.74
CA VAL A 273 13.31 -1.23 -5.60
C VAL A 273 13.42 -0.27 -6.79
N PRO A 274 12.88 -0.62 -7.98
CA PRO A 274 12.97 0.24 -9.18
C PRO A 274 11.85 1.27 -9.28
N ASN A 275 10.83 1.15 -8.47
CA ASN A 275 9.70 2.09 -8.47
C ASN A 275 9.09 2.22 -7.07
N VAL A 276 8.61 3.43 -6.78
CA VAL A 276 7.98 3.77 -5.51
C VAL A 276 6.80 4.70 -5.75
N ILE A 277 5.81 4.67 -4.85
CA ILE A 277 4.72 5.63 -4.83
C ILE A 277 5.03 6.64 -3.74
N VAL A 278 5.04 7.91 -4.10
CA VAL A 278 5.50 9.01 -3.24
C VAL A 278 4.49 10.16 -3.20
N ALA A 279 4.51 10.93 -2.10
CA ALA A 279 3.65 12.09 -1.94
C ALA A 279 4.36 13.25 -1.23
N LYS A 280 3.96 14.52 -1.55
CA LYS A 280 4.42 15.75 -0.88
C LYS A 280 3.40 16.89 -0.92
#